data_d5cab0ea8345e2b4219e147964635f76
#
_entry.id   d5cab0ea8345e2b4219e147964635f76
#
_cell.length_a   1.000
_cell.length_b   1.000
_cell.length_c   1.000
_cell.angle_alpha   90.00
_cell.angle_beta   90.00
_cell.angle_gamma   90.00
#
_symmetry.space_group_name_H-M   'P 1'
#
loop_
_entity.id
_entity.type
_entity.pdbx_description
1 polymer ?
#
loop_
_entity_poly.entity_id
_entity_poly.type
_entity_poly.pdbx_seq_one_letter_code
_entity_poly.pdbx_strand_id
1 'polypeptide(L)'
;YGVVLSGWASGSTYPLLGGLRSSAQMISYEIAMGLSFVAVFLFAGTMSTSSIVNGQTDLWFGLLVLPSFLIYATAMVGETNRAPFDLPEAESELVGGFHTEYSTMKFALFFLAEYINMVTVSAVAVTLFLGGWRAPWPISIWSGANEGWYPMIWFFLKVFIFIFIFIWLRGTLPRFRYDQFMRFGWKVLIPISVLWILIIAIIRGVSQEQGLTPTPLSITAGIILTVAVLWILGANVKKRRAKNLAENVIPEKFKPNRGGFPVPPLPGQEYRPARRTVVADVGATTGDGGSKTISSEEVHGG
;
A
#
# COMPACT_ATOMS: atom_id res chain seq x y z
N TYR A 1 1.23 7.57 18.90
CA TYR A 1 0.35 7.83 20.06
C TYR A 1 0.13 9.33 20.29
N GLY A 2 1.14 10.20 20.06
CA GLY A 2 0.99 11.65 20.16
C GLY A 2 -0.10 12.22 19.25
N VAL A 3 -0.23 11.70 18.02
CA VAL A 3 -1.28 12.07 17.05
C VAL A 3 -2.67 11.72 17.57
N VAL A 4 -2.83 10.54 18.17
CA VAL A 4 -4.10 10.09 18.75
C VAL A 4 -4.51 10.98 19.93
N LEU A 5 -3.54 11.24 20.82
CA LEU A 5 -3.77 12.11 21.97
C LEU A 5 -4.08 13.56 21.56
N SER A 6 -3.44 14.07 20.50
CA SER A 6 -3.74 15.42 19.99
C SER A 6 -5.13 15.50 19.38
N GLY A 7 -5.57 14.48 18.64
CA GLY A 7 -6.92 14.41 18.11
C GLY A 7 -7.98 14.39 19.22
N TRP A 8 -7.73 13.65 20.31
CA TRP A 8 -8.63 13.60 21.45
C TRP A 8 -8.63 14.92 22.26
N ALA A 9 -7.45 15.47 22.50
CA ALA A 9 -7.31 16.70 23.29
C ALA A 9 -7.87 17.97 22.62
N SER A 10 -8.07 17.96 21.30
CA SER A 10 -8.60 19.10 20.56
C SER A 10 -10.08 19.39 20.85
N GLY A 11 -10.84 18.43 21.40
CA GLY A 11 -12.25 18.59 21.75
C GLY A 11 -13.21 18.77 20.55
N SER A 12 -12.72 18.61 19.32
CA SER A 12 -13.47 18.76 18.07
C SER A 12 -13.69 17.39 17.40
N THR A 13 -14.78 17.24 16.65
CA THR A 13 -15.15 15.96 16.03
C THR A 13 -14.23 15.56 14.89
N TYR A 14 -13.77 16.49 14.05
CA TYR A 14 -12.89 16.22 12.93
C TYR A 14 -11.49 15.77 13.36
N PRO A 15 -10.79 16.46 14.29
CA PRO A 15 -9.54 15.99 14.85
C PRO A 15 -9.64 14.64 15.55
N LEU A 16 -10.74 14.38 16.28
CA LEU A 16 -10.95 13.08 16.91
C LEU A 16 -11.05 11.94 15.87
N LEU A 17 -11.80 12.14 14.78
CA LEU A 17 -11.89 11.17 13.70
C LEU A 17 -10.55 10.97 12.99
N GLY A 18 -9.77 12.05 12.80
CA GLY A 18 -8.40 11.96 12.26
C GLY A 18 -7.49 11.14 13.16
N GLY A 19 -7.51 11.37 14.46
CA GLY A 19 -6.76 10.62 15.45
C GLY A 19 -7.13 9.13 15.51
N LEU A 20 -8.43 8.79 15.44
CA LEU A 20 -8.92 7.41 15.40
C LEU A 20 -8.50 6.69 14.11
N ARG A 21 -8.54 7.36 12.96
CA ARG A 21 -8.05 6.80 11.70
C ARG A 21 -6.55 6.55 11.75
N SER A 22 -5.78 7.48 12.33
CA SER A 22 -4.34 7.31 12.53
C SER A 22 -4.01 6.12 13.42
N SER A 23 -4.72 5.94 14.54
CA SER A 23 -4.48 4.81 15.43
C SER A 23 -4.74 3.47 14.75
N ALA A 24 -5.84 3.35 14.01
CA ALA A 24 -6.18 2.14 13.28
C ALA A 24 -5.15 1.81 12.18
N GLN A 25 -4.66 2.83 11.47
CA GLN A 25 -3.61 2.72 10.48
C GLN A 25 -2.32 2.24 11.11
N MET A 26 -1.86 2.92 12.16
CA MET A 26 -0.62 2.64 12.87
C MET A 26 -0.59 1.20 13.39
N ILE A 27 -1.59 0.76 14.15
CA ILE A 27 -1.68 -0.60 14.70
C ILE A 27 -1.58 -1.65 13.59
N SER A 28 -2.27 -1.45 12.47
CA SER A 28 -2.30 -2.42 11.37
C SER A 28 -0.94 -2.57 10.68
N TYR A 29 -0.25 -1.47 10.44
CA TYR A 29 1.01 -1.46 9.71
C TYR A 29 2.23 -1.71 10.60
N GLU A 30 2.18 -1.32 11.87
CA GLU A 30 3.18 -1.67 12.88
C GLU A 30 3.28 -3.19 13.07
N ILE A 31 2.14 -3.90 13.12
CA ILE A 31 2.13 -5.37 13.15
C ILE A 31 2.82 -5.96 11.91
N ALA A 32 2.50 -5.48 10.72
CA ALA A 32 3.13 -5.97 9.48
C ALA A 32 4.64 -5.68 9.45
N MET A 33 5.05 -4.49 9.90
CA MET A 33 6.44 -4.08 10.02
C MET A 33 7.19 -4.94 11.05
N GLY A 34 6.62 -5.15 12.22
CA GLY A 34 7.18 -6.03 13.25
C GLY A 34 7.37 -7.46 12.77
N LEU A 35 6.40 -8.02 12.05
CA LEU A 35 6.52 -9.35 11.45
C LEU A 35 7.64 -9.40 10.39
N SER A 36 7.85 -8.33 9.62
CA SER A 36 8.98 -8.27 8.68
C SER A 36 10.33 -8.30 9.39
N PHE A 37 10.45 -7.66 10.56
CA PHE A 37 11.65 -7.73 11.41
C PHE A 37 11.90 -9.12 11.96
N VAL A 38 10.86 -9.80 12.43
CA VAL A 38 10.97 -11.18 12.93
C VAL A 38 11.55 -12.09 11.86
N ALA A 39 11.14 -11.95 10.62
CA ALA A 39 11.68 -12.73 9.50
C ALA A 39 13.19 -12.47 9.30
N VAL A 40 13.63 -11.21 9.40
CA VAL A 40 15.05 -10.85 9.31
C VAL A 40 15.84 -11.41 10.50
N PHE A 41 15.33 -11.28 11.71
CA PHE A 41 15.99 -11.78 12.92
C PHE A 41 16.11 -13.30 12.93
N LEU A 42 15.07 -14.01 12.50
CA LEU A 42 15.12 -15.46 12.30
C LEU A 42 16.18 -15.84 11.29
N PHE A 43 16.25 -15.13 10.15
CA PHE A 43 17.24 -15.40 9.11
C PHE A 43 18.67 -15.10 9.60
N ALA A 44 18.88 -13.97 10.27
CA ALA A 44 20.20 -13.59 10.81
C ALA A 44 20.62 -14.42 12.04
N GLY A 45 19.66 -14.95 12.81
CA GLY A 45 19.92 -15.64 14.08
C GLY A 45 20.34 -14.71 15.22
N THR A 46 20.15 -13.40 15.09
CA THR A 46 20.54 -12.38 16.06
C THR A 46 19.63 -11.15 15.95
N MET A 47 19.45 -10.45 17.05
CA MET A 47 18.75 -9.15 17.11
C MET A 47 19.71 -7.95 17.09
N SER A 48 21.03 -8.19 17.19
CA SER A 48 22.01 -7.11 17.16
C SER A 48 22.15 -6.53 15.76
N THR A 49 21.88 -5.24 15.62
CA THR A 49 21.97 -4.52 14.32
C THR A 49 23.37 -4.59 13.73
N SER A 50 24.40 -4.50 14.57
CA SER A 50 25.80 -4.63 14.14
C SER A 50 26.08 -6.03 13.58
N SER A 51 25.62 -7.08 14.24
CA SER A 51 25.79 -8.46 13.76
C SER A 51 25.01 -8.71 12.49
N ILE A 52 23.82 -8.13 12.35
CA ILE A 52 23.01 -8.21 11.12
C ILE A 52 23.74 -7.56 9.94
N VAL A 53 24.30 -6.36 10.12
CA VAL A 53 25.09 -5.68 9.09
C VAL A 53 26.35 -6.50 8.74
N ASN A 54 27.01 -7.06 9.73
CA ASN A 54 28.18 -7.91 9.51
C ASN A 54 27.84 -9.21 8.78
N GLY A 55 26.64 -9.77 8.97
CA GLY A 55 26.15 -10.93 8.22
C GLY A 55 25.81 -10.64 6.77
N GLN A 56 25.78 -9.38 6.33
CA GLN A 56 25.47 -8.97 4.95
C GLN A 56 26.73 -8.65 4.13
N THR A 57 27.79 -9.44 4.30
CA THR A 57 29.06 -9.27 3.55
C THR A 57 28.91 -9.58 2.07
N ASP A 58 28.29 -10.72 1.75
CA ASP A 58 28.22 -11.25 0.40
C ASP A 58 26.98 -10.78 -0.35
N LEU A 59 25.81 -10.89 0.32
CA LEU A 59 24.52 -10.49 -0.24
C LEU A 59 23.70 -9.74 0.77
N TRP A 60 23.00 -8.71 0.32
CA TRP A 60 22.09 -7.94 1.13
C TRP A 60 20.85 -8.77 1.50
N PHE A 61 20.40 -8.65 2.74
CA PHE A 61 19.18 -9.31 3.20
C PHE A 61 17.93 -8.87 2.45
N GLY A 62 17.93 -7.65 1.90
CA GLY A 62 16.83 -7.20 1.03
C GLY A 62 16.59 -8.10 -0.19
N LEU A 63 17.61 -8.79 -0.71
CA LEU A 63 17.47 -9.77 -1.78
C LEU A 63 17.19 -11.18 -1.23
N LEU A 64 17.84 -11.55 -0.12
CA LEU A 64 17.68 -12.87 0.50
C LEU A 64 16.30 -13.10 1.08
N VAL A 65 15.74 -12.07 1.74
CA VAL A 65 14.39 -12.07 2.33
C VAL A 65 13.50 -11.04 1.65
N LEU A 66 13.48 -11.08 0.31
CA LEU A 66 12.77 -10.12 -0.54
C LEU A 66 11.30 -9.87 -0.12
N PRO A 67 10.48 -10.88 0.23
CA PRO A 67 9.13 -10.64 0.71
C PRO A 67 9.07 -9.76 1.96
N SER A 68 9.98 -9.96 2.93
CA SER A 68 10.06 -9.10 4.12
C SER A 68 10.43 -7.66 3.77
N PHE A 69 11.35 -7.48 2.83
CA PHE A 69 11.71 -6.13 2.38
C PHE A 69 10.55 -5.40 1.71
N LEU A 70 9.77 -6.09 0.87
CA LEU A 70 8.58 -5.50 0.23
C LEU A 70 7.46 -5.19 1.24
N ILE A 71 7.24 -6.08 2.22
CA ILE A 71 6.28 -5.84 3.31
C ILE A 71 6.74 -4.64 4.12
N TYR A 72 8.02 -4.59 4.49
CA TYR A 72 8.59 -3.45 5.20
C TYR A 72 8.45 -2.15 4.42
N ALA A 73 8.82 -2.15 3.13
CA ALA A 73 8.73 -0.97 2.27
C ALA A 73 7.30 -0.41 2.17
N THR A 74 6.29 -1.29 2.13
CA THR A 74 4.89 -0.84 2.15
C THR A 74 4.45 -0.38 3.53
N ALA A 75 4.88 -1.07 4.59
CA ALA A 75 4.54 -0.74 5.96
C ALA A 75 5.17 0.60 6.41
N MET A 76 6.42 0.88 6.03
CA MET A 76 7.09 2.14 6.41
C MET A 76 6.39 3.36 5.81
N VAL A 77 5.84 3.27 4.58
CA VAL A 77 5.06 4.37 4.00
C VAL A 77 3.72 4.53 4.73
N GLY A 78 3.10 3.42 5.16
CA GLY A 78 1.89 3.44 5.97
C GLY A 78 2.11 4.01 7.37
N GLU A 79 3.22 3.69 8.00
CA GLU A 79 3.60 4.15 9.35
C GLU A 79 3.92 5.64 9.40
N THR A 80 4.53 6.18 8.35
CA THR A 80 4.89 7.61 8.27
C THR A 80 3.74 8.52 7.87
N ASN A 81 2.52 7.98 7.70
CA ASN A 81 1.34 8.73 7.27
C ASN A 81 1.55 9.56 5.99
N ARG A 82 2.49 9.16 5.13
CA ARG A 82 2.78 9.87 3.87
C ARG A 82 1.94 9.36 2.71
N ALA A 83 1.65 10.23 1.76
CA ALA A 83 1.01 9.84 0.52
C ALA A 83 1.78 8.68 -0.16
N PRO A 84 1.09 7.62 -0.64
CA PRO A 84 -0.35 7.54 -0.92
C PRO A 84 -1.24 7.16 0.29
N PHE A 85 -0.70 7.00 1.49
CA PHE A 85 -1.39 6.51 2.69
C PHE A 85 -1.66 7.59 3.74
N ASP A 86 -1.68 8.85 3.34
CA ASP A 86 -1.98 10.01 4.17
C ASP A 86 -3.49 10.11 4.46
N LEU A 87 -3.96 9.25 5.35
CA LEU A 87 -5.38 9.15 5.74
C LEU A 87 -5.75 10.01 6.95
N PRO A 88 -4.84 10.26 7.92
CA PRO A 88 -5.14 11.10 9.08
C PRO A 88 -5.33 12.58 8.75
N GLU A 89 -4.63 13.07 7.74
CA GLU A 89 -4.70 14.47 7.31
C GLU A 89 -5.83 14.73 6.32
N ALA A 90 -6.25 13.74 5.56
CA ALA A 90 -7.35 13.71 4.56
C ALA A 90 -8.06 15.05 4.34
N GLU A 91 -7.34 16.07 3.84
CA GLU A 91 -7.85 17.45 3.67
C GLU A 91 -9.22 17.54 2.98
N SER A 92 -9.47 16.62 2.04
CA SER A 92 -10.74 16.54 1.32
C SER A 92 -11.91 15.98 2.15
N GLU A 93 -11.64 15.27 3.27
CA GLU A 93 -12.65 14.60 4.09
C GLU A 93 -12.72 15.14 5.53
N LEU A 94 -11.58 15.53 6.11
CA LEU A 94 -11.44 15.87 7.53
C LEU A 94 -10.91 17.29 7.78
N VAL A 95 -10.93 18.17 6.79
CA VAL A 95 -10.41 19.54 6.83
C VAL A 95 -8.89 19.59 6.99
N GLY A 96 -8.33 19.29 8.13
CA GLY A 96 -6.89 19.15 8.40
C GLY A 96 -6.59 17.96 9.30
N GLY A 97 -7.59 17.11 9.55
CA GLY A 97 -7.41 15.94 10.40
C GLY A 97 -7.06 16.31 11.84
N PHE A 98 -6.10 15.59 12.44
CA PHE A 98 -5.73 15.72 13.84
C PHE A 98 -5.12 17.10 14.20
N HIS A 99 -4.54 17.81 13.24
CA HIS A 99 -3.85 19.09 13.48
C HIS A 99 -4.71 20.33 13.20
N THR A 100 -6.00 20.18 12.88
CA THR A 100 -6.91 21.28 12.53
C THR A 100 -6.94 22.38 13.58
N GLU A 101 -6.94 22.03 14.87
CA GLU A 101 -6.99 22.98 16.00
C GLU A 101 -5.59 23.45 16.46
N TYR A 102 -4.53 22.91 15.87
CA TYR A 102 -3.17 23.26 16.25
C TYR A 102 -2.58 24.30 15.30
N SER A 103 -1.94 25.33 15.87
CA SER A 103 -1.33 26.40 15.09
C SER A 103 0.11 26.66 15.52
N THR A 104 0.82 27.40 14.68
CA THR A 104 2.15 27.94 14.95
C THR A 104 3.15 26.85 15.37
N MET A 105 3.73 26.96 16.56
CA MET A 105 4.82 26.10 17.05
C MET A 105 4.39 24.64 17.24
N LYS A 106 3.17 24.42 17.72
CA LYS A 106 2.64 23.07 17.95
C LYS A 106 2.49 22.31 16.62
N PHE A 107 1.98 22.98 15.59
CA PHE A 107 1.89 22.43 14.23
C PHE A 107 3.29 22.09 13.68
N ALA A 108 4.26 23.00 13.84
CA ALA A 108 5.64 22.76 13.39
C ALA A 108 6.28 21.53 14.06
N LEU A 109 6.00 21.30 15.35
CA LEU A 109 6.50 20.13 16.07
C LEU A 109 5.92 18.81 15.53
N PHE A 110 4.64 18.77 15.14
CA PHE A 110 4.07 17.58 14.50
C PHE A 110 4.73 17.27 13.15
N PHE A 111 4.93 18.28 12.32
CA PHE A 111 5.65 18.13 11.06
C PHE A 111 7.09 17.66 11.27
N LEU A 112 7.79 18.25 12.24
CA LEU A 112 9.15 17.83 12.57
C LEU A 112 9.19 16.35 12.98
N ALA A 113 8.26 15.93 13.85
CA ALA A 113 8.17 14.54 14.29
C ALA A 113 7.92 13.58 13.12
N GLU A 114 7.07 13.96 12.18
CA GLU A 114 6.78 13.17 10.98
C GLU A 114 8.02 12.99 10.10
N TYR A 115 8.79 14.06 9.85
CA TYR A 115 10.04 13.96 9.09
C TYR A 115 11.10 13.15 9.81
N ILE A 116 11.23 13.29 11.14
CA ILE A 116 12.14 12.47 11.95
C ILE A 116 11.76 11.00 11.84
N ASN A 117 10.46 10.67 11.95
CA ASN A 117 9.98 9.30 11.78
C ASN A 117 10.34 8.74 10.39
N MET A 118 10.14 9.52 9.32
CA MET A 118 10.51 9.13 7.95
C MET A 118 12.01 8.81 7.82
N VAL A 119 12.88 9.62 8.43
CA VAL A 119 14.33 9.34 8.45
C VAL A 119 14.64 8.09 9.26
N THR A 120 13.98 7.91 10.41
CA THR A 120 14.20 6.76 11.29
C THR A 120 13.83 5.45 10.60
N VAL A 121 12.64 5.35 10.00
CA VAL A 121 12.24 4.11 9.29
C VAL A 121 13.14 3.85 8.07
N SER A 122 13.60 4.91 7.38
CA SER A 122 14.57 4.77 6.29
C SER A 122 15.91 4.23 6.79
N ALA A 123 16.41 4.73 7.93
CA ALA A 123 17.64 4.24 8.54
C ALA A 123 17.53 2.77 8.98
N VAL A 124 16.39 2.37 9.54
CA VAL A 124 16.10 0.97 9.88
C VAL A 124 16.06 0.08 8.64
N ALA A 125 15.43 0.54 7.55
CA ALA A 125 15.44 -0.18 6.27
C ALA A 125 16.85 -0.44 5.75
N VAL A 126 17.71 0.59 5.81
CA VAL A 126 19.10 0.49 5.37
C VAL A 126 19.88 -0.48 6.24
N THR A 127 19.74 -0.44 7.55
CA THR A 127 20.47 -1.34 8.46
C THR A 127 20.05 -2.79 8.34
N LEU A 128 18.77 -3.07 8.25
CA LEU A 128 18.26 -4.45 8.23
C LEU A 128 18.33 -5.11 6.85
N PHE A 129 18.13 -4.36 5.78
CA PHE A 129 17.96 -4.93 4.44
C PHE A 129 19.07 -4.60 3.46
N LEU A 130 19.72 -3.44 3.56
CA LEU A 130 20.72 -2.96 2.60
C LEU A 130 22.16 -2.93 3.13
N GLY A 131 22.45 -3.70 4.16
CA GLY A 131 23.80 -3.82 4.70
C GLY A 131 24.33 -2.59 5.42
N GLY A 132 23.43 -1.71 5.92
CA GLY A 132 23.80 -0.57 6.76
C GLY A 132 24.89 0.31 6.14
N TRP A 133 26.00 0.39 6.83
CA TRP A 133 27.17 1.21 6.46
C TRP A 133 28.10 0.57 5.42
N ARG A 134 27.83 -0.65 4.95
CA ARG A 134 28.66 -1.31 3.93
C ARG A 134 28.44 -0.72 2.56
N ALA A 135 29.51 -0.69 1.76
CA ALA A 135 29.48 -0.21 0.38
C ALA A 135 28.54 -1.10 -0.46
N PRO A 136 27.76 -0.50 -1.40
CA PRO A 136 26.96 -1.26 -2.35
C PRO A 136 27.82 -1.99 -3.38
N TRP A 137 27.38 -3.17 -3.79
CA TRP A 137 27.97 -3.81 -4.97
C TRP A 137 27.68 -2.93 -6.22
N PRO A 138 28.62 -2.67 -7.14
CA PRO A 138 29.96 -3.22 -7.28
C PRO A 138 31.09 -2.48 -6.53
N ILE A 139 30.83 -1.39 -5.83
CA ILE A 139 31.86 -0.55 -5.17
C ILE A 139 32.56 -1.32 -4.04
N SER A 140 31.88 -2.31 -3.45
CA SER A 140 32.43 -3.18 -2.40
C SER A 140 33.68 -3.98 -2.83
N ILE A 141 33.94 -4.09 -4.14
CA ILE A 141 35.15 -4.74 -4.69
C ILE A 141 36.42 -3.95 -4.34
N TRP A 142 36.30 -2.64 -4.18
CA TRP A 142 37.40 -1.79 -3.77
C TRP A 142 37.72 -1.98 -2.28
N SER A 143 38.92 -2.43 -1.94
CA SER A 143 39.32 -2.76 -0.58
C SER A 143 39.19 -1.57 0.43
N GLY A 144 39.39 -0.34 -0.03
CA GLY A 144 39.25 0.87 0.78
C GLY A 144 37.82 1.37 0.98
N ALA A 145 36.83 0.76 0.30
CA ALA A 145 35.44 1.27 0.32
C ALA A 145 34.76 1.18 1.70
N ASN A 146 35.24 0.32 2.59
CA ASN A 146 34.67 0.10 3.93
C ASN A 146 35.58 0.61 5.04
N GLU A 147 36.64 1.39 4.73
CA GLU A 147 37.60 1.92 5.71
C GLU A 147 37.41 3.43 5.95
N GLY A 148 37.87 3.92 7.11
CA GLY A 148 37.81 5.33 7.45
C GLY A 148 36.41 5.92 7.54
N TRP A 149 36.15 7.01 6.81
CA TRP A 149 34.87 7.74 6.80
C TRP A 149 33.85 7.24 5.77
N TYR A 150 34.26 6.40 4.81
CA TYR A 150 33.39 5.92 3.74
C TYR A 150 32.14 5.19 4.22
N PRO A 151 32.16 4.34 5.25
CA PRO A 151 30.98 3.69 5.81
C PRO A 151 29.86 4.65 6.17
N MET A 152 30.20 5.80 6.77
CA MET A 152 29.23 6.83 7.13
C MET A 152 28.58 7.44 5.88
N ILE A 153 29.37 7.72 4.84
CA ILE A 153 28.87 8.26 3.57
C ILE A 153 27.89 7.26 2.92
N TRP A 154 28.24 5.99 2.86
CA TRP A 154 27.36 4.94 2.29
C TRP A 154 26.04 4.83 3.03
N PHE A 155 26.05 4.90 4.35
CA PHE A 155 24.85 4.87 5.17
C PHE A 155 23.92 6.04 4.83
N PHE A 156 24.43 7.27 4.89
CA PHE A 156 23.63 8.46 4.58
C PHE A 156 23.14 8.46 3.14
N LEU A 157 23.97 8.06 2.18
CA LEU A 157 23.56 7.98 0.78
C LEU A 157 22.36 7.04 0.59
N LYS A 158 22.37 5.86 1.22
CA LYS A 158 21.25 4.91 1.15
C LYS A 158 19.99 5.49 1.83
N VAL A 159 20.13 6.15 2.96
CA VAL A 159 19.01 6.83 3.64
C VAL A 159 18.43 7.91 2.73
N PHE A 160 19.27 8.72 2.08
CA PHE A 160 18.80 9.71 1.11
C PHE A 160 18.06 9.12 -0.06
N ILE A 161 18.46 7.96 -0.56
CA ILE A 161 17.72 7.23 -1.61
C ILE A 161 16.31 6.89 -1.14
N PHE A 162 16.13 6.42 0.09
CA PHE A 162 14.79 6.17 0.63
C PHE A 162 13.96 7.43 0.77
N ILE A 163 14.55 8.51 1.28
CA ILE A 163 13.87 9.81 1.37
C ILE A 163 13.45 10.30 -0.03
N PHE A 164 14.32 10.14 -1.02
CA PHE A 164 13.98 10.45 -2.42
C PHE A 164 12.82 9.58 -2.93
N ILE A 165 12.80 8.29 -2.60
CA ILE A 165 11.69 7.39 -2.94
C ILE A 165 10.37 7.87 -2.29
N PHE A 166 10.38 8.32 -1.03
CA PHE A 166 9.20 8.89 -0.39
C PHE A 166 8.66 10.11 -1.13
N ILE A 167 9.54 11.03 -1.55
CA ILE A 167 9.18 12.21 -2.32
C ILE A 167 8.60 11.80 -3.68
N TRP A 168 9.23 10.84 -4.34
CA TRP A 168 8.78 10.32 -5.63
C TRP A 168 7.42 9.64 -5.55
N LEU A 169 7.20 8.80 -4.55
CA LEU A 169 5.90 8.13 -4.31
C LEU A 169 4.79 9.16 -4.06
N ARG A 170 5.07 10.23 -3.32
CA ARG A 170 4.13 11.31 -3.08
C ARG A 170 3.67 11.99 -4.38
N GLY A 171 4.57 12.16 -5.35
CA GLY A 171 4.27 12.82 -6.63
C GLY A 171 3.63 11.90 -7.68
N THR A 172 3.77 10.58 -7.57
CA THR A 172 3.38 9.64 -8.63
C THR A 172 2.12 8.84 -8.31
N LEU A 173 1.90 8.47 -7.05
CA LEU A 173 0.80 7.59 -6.68
C LEU A 173 -0.42 8.38 -6.22
N PRO A 174 -1.62 8.02 -6.72
CA PRO A 174 -2.87 8.57 -6.22
C PRO A 174 -3.14 8.09 -4.79
N ARG A 175 -3.84 8.91 -4.02
CA ARG A 175 -4.24 8.58 -2.65
C ARG A 175 -5.19 7.39 -2.61
N PHE A 176 -4.97 6.49 -1.67
CA PHE A 176 -5.86 5.36 -1.43
C PHE A 176 -7.03 5.75 -0.52
N ARG A 177 -8.17 5.06 -0.74
CA ARG A 177 -9.30 5.19 0.16
C ARG A 177 -9.06 4.37 1.44
N TYR A 178 -9.51 4.87 2.60
CA TYR A 178 -9.33 4.22 3.90
C TYR A 178 -9.70 2.73 3.92
N ASP A 179 -10.88 2.37 3.38
CA ASP A 179 -11.33 0.97 3.34
C ASP A 179 -10.42 0.06 2.52
N GLN A 180 -9.84 0.57 1.43
CA GLN A 180 -8.93 -0.20 0.57
C GLN A 180 -7.60 -0.44 1.28
N PHE A 181 -7.10 0.59 1.94
CA PHE A 181 -5.87 0.56 2.68
C PHE A 181 -5.93 -0.40 3.88
N MET A 182 -6.99 -0.33 4.69
CA MET A 182 -7.20 -1.25 5.81
C MET A 182 -7.39 -2.70 5.37
N ARG A 183 -8.14 -2.91 4.28
CA ARG A 183 -8.27 -4.25 3.68
C ARG A 183 -6.96 -4.82 3.19
N PHE A 184 -6.11 -3.98 2.62
CA PHE A 184 -4.78 -4.39 2.14
C PHE A 184 -3.89 -4.82 3.31
N GLY A 185 -3.81 -4.03 4.39
CA GLY A 185 -3.04 -4.38 5.59
C GLY A 185 -3.47 -5.72 6.19
N TRP A 186 -4.75 -5.84 6.56
CA TRP A 186 -5.27 -7.02 7.26
C TRP A 186 -5.41 -8.27 6.41
N LYS A 187 -5.82 -8.13 5.14
CA LYS A 187 -6.11 -9.30 4.28
C LYS A 187 -4.95 -9.73 3.40
N VAL A 188 -3.95 -8.89 3.24
CA VAL A 188 -2.81 -9.18 2.33
C VAL A 188 -1.49 -9.13 3.09
N LEU A 189 -1.12 -8.01 3.71
CA LEU A 189 0.19 -7.88 4.33
C LEU A 189 0.40 -8.86 5.49
N ILE A 190 -0.52 -8.86 6.46
CA ILE A 190 -0.37 -9.68 7.67
C ILE A 190 -0.37 -11.18 7.34
N PRO A 191 -1.31 -11.74 6.57
CA PRO A 191 -1.25 -13.16 6.24
C PRO A 191 -0.01 -13.57 5.45
N ILE A 192 0.45 -12.72 4.52
CA ILE A 192 1.67 -13.00 3.75
C ILE A 192 2.90 -12.95 4.64
N SER A 193 2.99 -12.00 5.58
CA SER A 193 4.13 -11.91 6.50
C SER A 193 4.21 -13.12 7.43
N VAL A 194 3.08 -13.58 7.98
CA VAL A 194 3.03 -14.79 8.83
C VAL A 194 3.43 -16.03 8.04
N LEU A 195 2.88 -16.20 6.82
CA LEU A 195 3.27 -17.31 5.94
C LEU A 195 4.77 -17.29 5.63
N TRP A 196 5.31 -16.09 5.37
CA TRP A 196 6.72 -15.94 5.05
C TRP A 196 7.64 -16.27 6.24
N ILE A 197 7.28 -15.84 7.47
CA ILE A 197 8.00 -16.21 8.69
C ILE A 197 8.04 -17.73 8.86
N LEU A 198 6.92 -18.41 8.62
CA LEU A 198 6.86 -19.87 8.71
C LEU A 198 7.79 -20.53 7.69
N ILE A 199 7.83 -20.04 6.46
CA ILE A 199 8.75 -20.53 5.43
C ILE A 199 10.20 -20.35 5.85
N ILE A 200 10.59 -19.16 6.37
CA ILE A 200 11.95 -18.91 6.84
C ILE A 200 12.29 -19.81 8.03
N ALA A 201 11.37 -20.01 8.97
CA ALA A 201 11.59 -20.90 10.10
C ALA A 201 11.87 -22.33 9.67
N ILE A 202 11.13 -22.85 8.70
CA ILE A 202 11.36 -24.19 8.12
C ILE A 202 12.72 -24.24 7.41
N ILE A 203 13.05 -23.24 6.58
CA ILE A 203 14.33 -23.19 5.87
C ILE A 203 15.49 -23.22 6.84
N ARG A 204 15.40 -22.42 7.93
CA ARG A 204 16.45 -22.39 8.95
C ARG A 204 16.56 -23.70 9.72
N GLY A 205 15.43 -24.31 10.10
CA GLY A 205 15.41 -25.62 10.75
C GLY A 205 16.09 -26.69 9.93
N VAL A 206 15.71 -26.83 8.66
CA VAL A 206 16.30 -27.82 7.73
C VAL A 206 17.79 -27.53 7.46
N SER A 207 18.15 -26.26 7.28
CA SER A 207 19.54 -25.85 7.09
C SER A 207 20.44 -26.23 8.27
N GLN A 208 19.93 -26.05 9.49
CA GLN A 208 20.68 -26.34 10.69
C GLN A 208 20.90 -27.86 10.87
N GLU A 209 19.92 -28.68 10.54
CA GLU A 209 20.02 -30.14 10.61
C GLU A 209 20.94 -30.73 9.54
N GLN A 210 20.90 -30.18 8.33
CA GLN A 210 21.63 -30.73 7.16
C GLN A 210 22.98 -30.06 6.91
N GLY A 211 23.35 -29.02 7.66
CA GLY A 211 24.58 -28.24 7.45
C GLY A 211 24.63 -27.48 6.12
N LEU A 212 23.46 -27.25 5.49
CA LEU A 212 23.35 -26.54 4.22
C LEU A 212 23.34 -25.02 4.46
N THR A 213 23.87 -24.26 3.51
CA THR A 213 23.75 -22.81 3.52
C THR A 213 22.30 -22.40 3.22
N PRO A 214 21.63 -21.60 4.08
CA PRO A 214 20.22 -21.24 3.89
C PRO A 214 19.99 -20.28 2.72
N THR A 215 21.05 -19.64 2.21
CA THR A 215 21.00 -18.56 1.21
C THR A 215 20.30 -18.92 -0.11
N PRO A 216 20.66 -19.99 -0.82
CA PRO A 216 20.02 -20.30 -2.11
C PRO A 216 18.54 -20.68 -1.94
N LEU A 217 18.21 -21.38 -0.86
CA LEU A 217 16.85 -21.85 -0.60
C LEU A 217 15.92 -20.69 -0.23
N SER A 218 16.40 -19.69 0.54
CA SER A 218 15.64 -18.52 0.88
C SER A 218 15.36 -17.62 -0.32
N ILE A 219 16.35 -17.46 -1.23
CA ILE A 219 16.19 -16.68 -2.46
C ILE A 219 15.10 -17.31 -3.35
N THR A 220 15.21 -18.63 -3.62
CA THR A 220 14.24 -19.31 -4.47
C THR A 220 12.83 -19.28 -3.89
N ALA A 221 12.68 -19.56 -2.60
CA ALA A 221 11.39 -19.48 -1.91
C ALA A 221 10.82 -18.03 -1.92
N GLY A 222 11.68 -17.04 -1.72
CA GLY A 222 11.29 -15.62 -1.76
C GLY A 222 10.80 -15.19 -3.14
N ILE A 223 11.50 -15.56 -4.19
CA ILE A 223 11.09 -15.26 -5.58
C ILE A 223 9.78 -15.95 -5.91
N ILE A 224 9.62 -17.22 -5.59
CA ILE A 224 8.38 -17.99 -5.84
C ILE A 224 7.21 -17.33 -5.10
N LEU A 225 7.37 -16.98 -3.83
CA LEU A 225 6.30 -16.35 -3.05
C LEU A 225 5.93 -14.97 -3.61
N THR A 226 6.92 -14.13 -3.96
CA THR A 226 6.64 -12.80 -4.51
C THR A 226 5.92 -12.89 -5.85
N VAL A 227 6.35 -13.78 -6.75
CA VAL A 227 5.70 -14.00 -8.04
C VAL A 227 4.27 -14.53 -7.84
N ALA A 228 4.06 -15.48 -6.93
CA ALA A 228 2.73 -16.02 -6.63
C ALA A 228 1.78 -14.92 -6.08
N VAL A 229 2.27 -14.08 -5.16
CA VAL A 229 1.49 -12.97 -4.61
C VAL A 229 1.13 -11.96 -5.69
N LEU A 230 2.09 -11.54 -6.52
CA LEU A 230 1.84 -10.60 -7.62
C LEU A 230 0.86 -11.18 -8.64
N TRP A 231 0.96 -12.48 -8.94
CA TRP A 231 0.02 -13.17 -9.84
C TRP A 231 -1.41 -13.20 -9.26
N ILE A 232 -1.57 -13.55 -7.97
CA ILE A 232 -2.87 -13.55 -7.28
C ILE A 232 -3.48 -12.15 -7.24
N LEU A 233 -2.69 -11.13 -6.92
CA LEU A 233 -3.15 -9.75 -6.90
C LEU A 233 -3.57 -9.29 -8.30
N GLY A 234 -2.77 -9.59 -9.32
CA GLY A 234 -3.08 -9.28 -10.72
C GLY A 234 -4.36 -9.98 -11.22
N ALA A 235 -4.54 -11.26 -10.90
CA ALA A 235 -5.75 -12.02 -11.23
C ALA A 235 -7.01 -11.43 -10.57
N ASN A 236 -6.90 -11.03 -9.29
CA ASN A 236 -7.98 -10.39 -8.56
C ASN A 236 -8.35 -9.01 -9.13
N VAL A 237 -7.36 -8.22 -9.56
CA VAL A 237 -7.61 -6.93 -10.22
C VAL A 237 -8.32 -7.12 -11.55
N LYS A 238 -7.89 -8.10 -12.39
CA LYS A 238 -8.57 -8.43 -13.65
C LYS A 238 -10.03 -8.86 -13.41
N LYS A 239 -10.26 -9.74 -12.42
CA LYS A 239 -11.62 -10.21 -12.08
C LYS A 239 -12.52 -9.07 -11.60
N ARG A 240 -11.99 -8.13 -10.81
CA ARG A 240 -12.73 -6.93 -10.36
C ARG A 240 -13.04 -5.99 -11.51
N ARG A 241 -12.07 -5.74 -12.42
CA ARG A 241 -12.30 -4.93 -13.62
C ARG A 241 -13.38 -5.53 -14.52
N ALA A 242 -13.35 -6.84 -14.76
CA ALA A 242 -14.36 -7.54 -15.54
C ALA A 242 -15.76 -7.46 -14.89
N LYS A 243 -15.83 -7.60 -13.54
CA LYS A 243 -17.08 -7.46 -12.80
C LYS A 243 -17.64 -6.03 -12.88
N ASN A 244 -16.80 -5.00 -12.69
CA ASN A 244 -17.21 -3.61 -12.77
C ASN A 244 -17.66 -3.22 -14.19
N LEU A 245 -17.00 -3.75 -15.23
CA LEU A 245 -17.43 -3.58 -16.61
C LEU A 245 -18.79 -4.23 -16.86
N ALA A 246 -19.02 -5.45 -16.37
CA ALA A 246 -20.29 -6.13 -16.49
C ALA A 246 -21.42 -5.42 -15.72
N GLU A 247 -21.11 -4.86 -14.54
CA GLU A 247 -22.07 -4.14 -13.69
C GLU A 247 -22.41 -2.74 -14.26
N ASN A 248 -21.47 -2.08 -14.91
CA ASN A 248 -21.69 -0.80 -15.60
C ASN A 248 -22.43 -0.93 -16.94
N VAL A 249 -22.45 -2.13 -17.52
CA VAL A 249 -23.20 -2.42 -18.76
C VAL A 249 -24.70 -2.65 -18.48
N ILE A 250 -25.06 -2.97 -17.23
CA ILE A 250 -26.48 -3.03 -16.82
C ILE A 250 -26.84 -1.65 -16.26
N PRO A 251 -27.49 -0.77 -17.03
CA PRO A 251 -27.99 0.47 -16.44
C PRO A 251 -28.99 0.07 -15.36
N GLU A 252 -28.65 0.41 -14.11
CA GLU A 252 -29.57 0.24 -12.99
C GLU A 252 -30.89 0.88 -13.42
N LYS A 253 -31.96 0.08 -13.50
CA LYS A 253 -33.28 0.61 -13.83
C LYS A 253 -33.54 1.74 -12.84
N PHE A 254 -33.51 2.97 -13.31
CA PHE A 254 -33.82 4.14 -12.52
C PHE A 254 -35.20 3.90 -11.88
N LYS A 255 -35.21 3.61 -10.59
CA LYS A 255 -36.42 3.51 -9.80
C LYS A 255 -36.64 4.87 -9.19
N PRO A 256 -37.54 5.69 -9.75
CA PRO A 256 -37.73 7.07 -9.30
C PRO A 256 -38.12 7.22 -7.83
N ASN A 257 -38.47 6.11 -7.16
CA ASN A 257 -38.96 6.09 -5.77
C ASN A 257 -37.95 5.49 -4.74
N ARG A 258 -36.69 5.28 -5.09
CA ARG A 258 -35.69 4.85 -4.09
C ARG A 258 -34.99 6.07 -3.48
N GLY A 259 -35.57 6.61 -2.39
CA GLY A 259 -34.89 7.52 -1.47
C GLY A 259 -34.74 8.98 -1.92
N GLY A 260 -35.32 9.37 -3.06
CA GLY A 260 -35.43 10.78 -3.44
C GLY A 260 -36.77 11.33 -2.98
N PHE A 261 -36.76 12.47 -2.32
CA PHE A 261 -37.98 13.28 -2.15
C PHE A 261 -38.55 13.51 -3.57
N PRO A 262 -39.87 13.26 -3.79
CA PRO A 262 -40.47 13.52 -5.08
C PRO A 262 -40.35 15.03 -5.33
N VAL A 263 -39.48 15.41 -6.26
CA VAL A 263 -39.41 16.80 -6.71
C VAL A 263 -40.64 17.02 -7.54
N PRO A 264 -41.59 17.88 -7.10
CA PRO A 264 -42.79 18.15 -7.89
C PRO A 264 -42.37 18.74 -9.23
N PRO A 265 -42.93 18.29 -10.35
CA PRO A 265 -42.63 18.85 -11.66
C PRO A 265 -42.97 20.35 -11.62
N LEU A 266 -42.08 21.16 -12.19
CA LEU A 266 -42.32 22.59 -12.33
C LEU A 266 -43.62 22.79 -13.17
N PRO A 267 -44.42 23.84 -12.86
CA PRO A 267 -45.62 24.12 -13.62
C PRO A 267 -45.30 24.24 -15.10
N GLY A 268 -45.89 23.36 -15.92
CA GLY A 268 -45.64 23.27 -17.36
C GLY A 268 -44.61 22.26 -17.83
N GLN A 269 -43.98 21.47 -16.96
CA GLN A 269 -43.12 20.33 -17.31
C GLN A 269 -43.91 19.03 -17.29
N GLU A 270 -44.18 18.48 -18.47
CA GLU A 270 -44.58 17.08 -18.59
C GLU A 270 -43.34 16.19 -18.47
N TYR A 271 -43.39 15.18 -17.62
CA TYR A 271 -42.35 14.19 -17.47
C TYR A 271 -42.25 13.35 -18.76
N ARG A 272 -41.25 13.63 -19.59
CA ARG A 272 -40.88 12.76 -20.70
C ARG A 272 -39.80 11.78 -20.25
N PRO A 273 -40.08 10.47 -20.11
CA PRO A 273 -39.05 9.49 -19.84
C PRO A 273 -37.99 9.55 -20.93
N ALA A 274 -36.73 9.60 -20.53
CA ALA A 274 -35.61 9.63 -21.48
C ALA A 274 -35.72 8.45 -22.45
N ARG A 275 -35.77 8.74 -23.77
CA ARG A 275 -35.77 7.74 -24.83
C ARG A 275 -34.50 6.91 -24.68
N ARG A 276 -34.65 5.61 -24.43
CA ARG A 276 -33.52 4.67 -24.46
C ARG A 276 -32.95 4.64 -25.90
N THR A 277 -31.79 5.24 -26.09
CA THR A 277 -30.95 4.86 -27.23
C THR A 277 -30.34 3.51 -26.85
N VAL A 278 -30.90 2.45 -27.44
CA VAL A 278 -30.22 1.15 -27.46
C VAL A 278 -29.00 1.37 -28.35
N VAL A 279 -27.83 1.53 -27.76
CA VAL A 279 -26.59 1.42 -28.50
C VAL A 279 -26.48 -0.06 -28.85
N ALA A 280 -26.81 -0.38 -30.10
CA ALA A 280 -26.61 -1.70 -30.64
C ALA A 280 -25.13 -2.03 -30.56
N ASP A 281 -24.86 -3.19 -30.03
CA ASP A 281 -23.56 -3.80 -29.85
C ASP A 281 -22.77 -3.79 -31.15
N VAL A 282 -21.74 -2.97 -31.25
CA VAL A 282 -20.78 -2.99 -32.36
C VAL A 282 -19.75 -4.06 -32.03
N GLY A 283 -20.09 -5.32 -32.31
CA GLY A 283 -19.18 -6.41 -32.05
C GLY A 283 -19.62 -7.78 -32.54
N ALA A 284 -20.14 -7.87 -33.75
CA ALA A 284 -20.13 -9.12 -34.50
C ALA A 284 -20.22 -8.82 -36.01
N THR A 285 -19.06 -8.66 -36.62
CA THR A 285 -18.90 -8.75 -38.05
C THR A 285 -19.12 -10.18 -38.47
N THR A 286 -20.14 -10.40 -39.25
CA THR A 286 -20.07 -11.16 -40.51
C THR A 286 -21.43 -11.16 -41.18
N GLY A 287 -21.46 -10.59 -42.39
CA GLY A 287 -22.25 -11.07 -43.54
C GLY A 287 -23.74 -10.81 -43.52
N ASP A 288 -24.04 -9.97 -44.46
CA ASP A 288 -25.20 -10.02 -45.33
C ASP A 288 -26.44 -9.17 -44.96
N GLY A 289 -26.83 -8.49 -46.01
CA GLY A 289 -27.74 -7.40 -46.13
C GLY A 289 -29.18 -7.63 -45.62
N GLY A 290 -29.79 -6.56 -45.19
CA GLY A 290 -31.21 -6.52 -44.93
C GLY A 290 -31.64 -5.51 -43.89
N SER A 291 -31.66 -4.24 -44.26
CA SER A 291 -32.35 -3.20 -43.51
C SER A 291 -33.84 -3.52 -43.43
N LYS A 292 -34.34 -3.93 -42.26
CA LYS A 292 -35.75 -3.89 -41.90
C LYS A 292 -35.96 -2.87 -40.80
N THR A 293 -36.45 -1.70 -41.21
CA THR A 293 -37.11 -0.74 -40.33
C THR A 293 -38.41 -1.35 -39.83
N ILE A 294 -38.45 -1.69 -38.52
CA ILE A 294 -39.72 -2.05 -37.86
C ILE A 294 -40.30 -0.77 -37.26
N SER A 295 -41.37 -0.31 -37.91
CA SER A 295 -42.25 0.73 -37.38
C SER A 295 -43.02 0.16 -36.17
N SER A 296 -42.88 0.83 -35.02
CA SER A 296 -43.68 0.55 -33.83
C SER A 296 -45.00 1.28 -33.92
N GLU A 297 -45.99 0.64 -34.48
CA GLU A 297 -47.40 0.88 -34.19
C GLU A 297 -47.97 -0.42 -33.57
N GLU A 298 -48.90 -0.22 -32.61
CA GLU A 298 -49.68 -1.23 -31.88
C GLU A 298 -49.04 -1.87 -30.65
N VAL A 299 -49.31 -1.27 -29.49
CA VAL A 299 -49.99 -1.93 -28.35
C VAL A 299 -50.69 -0.86 -27.51
N HIS A 300 -51.93 -0.61 -27.87
CA HIS A 300 -52.94 -0.12 -26.93
C HIS A 300 -53.94 -1.27 -26.75
N GLY A 301 -54.27 -1.63 -25.50
CA GLY A 301 -55.39 -2.49 -25.21
C GLY A 301 -55.14 -3.43 -24.01
N GLY A 302 -55.75 -3.14 -22.89
CA GLY A 302 -55.91 -4.04 -21.77
C GLY A 302 -55.42 -3.51 -20.46
#